data_729ad9f9606007eed730ad29d428c78c
#
_entry.id   729ad9f9606007eed730ad29d428c78c
#
_cell.length_a   1.000
_cell.length_b   1.000
_cell.length_c   1.000
_cell.angle_alpha   90.00
_cell.angle_beta   90.00
_cell.angle_gamma   90.00
#
_symmetry.space_group_name_H-M   'P 1'
#
loop_
_entity.id
_entity.type
_entity.pdbx_description
1 polymer ?
#
loop_
_entity_poly.entity_id
_entity_poly.type
_entity_poly.pdbx_seq_one_letter_code
_entity_poly.pdbx_strand_id
1 'polypeptide(L)'
;MEFFEFFYKLKNFYGVELYEHLKGWDDTIMDYNPDYNQFPSICVSTFAICLIAFVLFYYVFNSPRFNRWWSWIIVLVTVGASTYSWGYRVVNVDIISQSIAPSLIAKIGTLNATMFGLYNLILSTVVFLVLSMCFRHWSKNCKHSPWISITSRINKR
;
A
#
# COMPACT_ATOMS: atom_id res chain seq x y z
N MET A 1 15.27 -10.24 5.40
CA MET A 1 15.02 -9.63 4.08
C MET A 1 13.86 -10.29 3.33
N GLU A 2 13.77 -11.60 3.29
CA GLU A 2 12.68 -12.34 2.57
C GLU A 2 11.24 -12.02 2.99
N PHE A 3 11.03 -11.57 4.24
CA PHE A 3 9.69 -11.23 4.75
C PHE A 3 9.03 -10.09 3.98
N PHE A 4 9.77 -9.02 3.66
CA PHE A 4 9.23 -7.89 2.92
C PHE A 4 8.98 -8.22 1.45
N GLU A 5 9.85 -9.05 0.85
CA GLU A 5 9.69 -9.53 -0.52
C GLU A 5 8.45 -10.41 -0.69
N PHE A 6 8.02 -11.10 0.37
CA PHE A 6 6.80 -11.92 0.35
C PHE A 6 5.57 -11.11 -0.10
N PHE A 7 5.44 -9.86 0.37
CA PHE A 7 4.33 -8.99 0.00
C PHE A 7 4.36 -8.54 -1.46
N TYR A 8 5.51 -8.65 -2.14
CA TYR A 8 5.71 -8.21 -3.52
C TYR A 8 5.99 -9.36 -4.50
N LYS A 9 5.65 -10.60 -4.12
CA LYS A 9 5.89 -11.79 -4.97
C LYS A 9 5.10 -11.82 -6.29
N LEU A 10 4.02 -11.07 -6.42
CA LEU A 10 3.21 -11.04 -7.64
C LEU A 10 3.88 -10.20 -8.75
N LYS A 11 5.14 -10.50 -9.03
CA LYS A 11 5.99 -9.81 -10.00
C LYS A 11 5.38 -9.71 -11.42
N ASN A 12 4.56 -10.68 -11.81
CA ASN A 12 3.89 -10.66 -13.11
C ASN A 12 2.84 -9.54 -13.23
N PHE A 13 2.38 -8.96 -12.12
CA PHE A 13 1.40 -7.89 -12.13
C PHE A 13 1.98 -6.54 -12.57
N TYR A 14 3.20 -6.22 -12.14
CA TYR A 14 3.86 -4.95 -12.43
C TYR A 14 5.15 -5.08 -13.26
N GLY A 15 5.53 -6.29 -13.63
CA GLY A 15 6.68 -6.61 -14.48
C GLY A 15 7.83 -7.24 -13.70
N VAL A 16 8.38 -8.30 -14.29
CA VAL A 16 9.52 -9.05 -13.70
C VAL A 16 10.75 -8.17 -13.64
N GLU A 17 10.98 -7.38 -14.67
CA GLU A 17 12.13 -6.46 -14.78
C GLU A 17 12.09 -5.38 -13.68
N LEU A 18 10.91 -4.82 -13.41
CA LEU A 18 10.75 -3.88 -12.30
C LEU A 18 10.99 -4.56 -10.94
N TYR A 19 10.54 -5.80 -10.77
CA TYR A 19 10.83 -6.57 -9.56
C TYR A 19 12.33 -6.76 -9.35
N GLU A 20 13.08 -7.12 -10.40
CA GLU A 20 14.54 -7.29 -10.35
C GLU A 20 15.24 -5.99 -9.97
N HIS A 21 14.83 -4.86 -10.58
CA HIS A 21 15.35 -3.55 -10.21
C HIS A 21 15.08 -3.22 -8.72
N LEU A 22 13.85 -3.32 -8.26
CA LEU A 22 13.48 -3.01 -6.86
C LEU A 22 14.13 -3.97 -5.85
N LYS A 23 14.49 -5.18 -6.27
CA LYS A 23 15.24 -6.14 -5.47
C LYS A 23 16.74 -5.80 -5.39
N GLY A 24 17.21 -4.87 -6.22
CA GLY A 24 18.58 -4.39 -6.23
C GLY A 24 19.46 -5.15 -7.23
N TRP A 25 18.95 -5.46 -8.41
CA TRP A 25 19.77 -6.03 -9.49
C TRP A 25 20.88 -5.06 -9.91
N ASP A 26 22.13 -5.57 -9.93
CA ASP A 26 23.32 -4.81 -10.31
C ASP A 26 24.03 -5.53 -11.46
N ASP A 27 24.12 -4.86 -12.61
CA ASP A 27 24.78 -5.39 -13.82
C ASP A 27 26.28 -5.59 -13.63
N THR A 28 26.92 -4.89 -12.67
CA THR A 28 28.38 -4.97 -12.47
C THR A 28 28.80 -6.27 -11.80
N ILE A 29 27.98 -6.76 -10.87
CA ILE A 29 28.21 -8.01 -10.15
C ILE A 29 27.38 -9.17 -10.71
N MET A 30 26.47 -8.90 -11.65
CA MET A 30 25.48 -9.85 -12.21
C MET A 30 24.71 -10.61 -11.10
N ASP A 31 24.41 -9.93 -9.99
CA ASP A 31 23.68 -10.47 -8.83
C ASP A 31 22.92 -9.37 -8.10
N TYR A 32 22.14 -9.74 -7.08
CA TYR A 32 21.37 -8.81 -6.28
C TYR A 32 22.23 -8.20 -5.16
N ASN A 33 22.31 -6.87 -5.15
CA ASN A 33 22.95 -6.13 -4.08
C ASN A 33 21.93 -5.80 -2.99
N PRO A 34 22.10 -6.30 -1.74
CA PRO A 34 21.16 -6.06 -0.65
C PRO A 34 21.05 -4.59 -0.25
N ASP A 35 22.07 -3.77 -0.52
CA ASP A 35 22.09 -2.35 -0.19
C ASP A 35 21.16 -1.54 -1.11
N TYR A 36 20.87 -2.06 -2.31
CA TYR A 36 19.95 -1.42 -3.28
C TYR A 36 18.53 -1.95 -3.21
N ASN A 37 18.25 -2.90 -2.29
CA ASN A 37 16.91 -3.43 -2.13
C ASN A 37 15.95 -2.40 -1.57
N GLN A 38 14.98 -1.96 -2.39
CA GLN A 38 14.00 -0.93 -2.04
C GLN A 38 12.73 -1.50 -1.36
N PHE A 39 12.47 -2.80 -1.44
CA PHE A 39 11.26 -3.41 -0.87
C PHE A 39 11.07 -3.14 0.62
N PRO A 40 12.08 -3.19 1.49
CA PRO A 40 11.91 -2.86 2.91
C PRO A 40 11.40 -1.43 3.12
N SER A 41 11.98 -0.46 2.42
CA SER A 41 11.60 0.96 2.51
C SER A 41 10.15 1.19 2.04
N ILE A 42 9.77 0.60 0.89
CA ILE A 42 8.43 0.73 0.31
C ILE A 42 7.40 0.07 1.22
N CYS A 43 7.70 -1.12 1.72
CA CYS A 43 6.81 -1.87 2.61
C CYS A 43 6.57 -1.12 3.92
N VAL A 44 7.63 -0.69 4.60
CA VAL A 44 7.54 0.07 5.86
C VAL A 44 6.74 1.36 5.66
N SER A 45 6.99 2.10 4.57
CA SER A 45 6.24 3.33 4.26
C SER A 45 4.75 3.05 4.02
N THR A 46 4.42 1.99 3.28
CA THR A 46 3.03 1.58 3.02
C THR A 46 2.31 1.20 4.31
N PHE A 47 2.94 0.39 5.16
CA PHE A 47 2.40 0.03 6.47
C PHE A 47 2.25 1.24 7.39
N ALA A 48 3.22 2.17 7.41
CA ALA A 48 3.16 3.40 8.20
C ALA A 48 1.97 4.28 7.79
N ILE A 49 1.74 4.47 6.49
CA ILE A 49 0.59 5.22 5.97
C ILE A 49 -0.72 4.57 6.44
N CYS A 50 -0.85 3.25 6.32
CA CYS A 50 -2.03 2.52 6.78
C CYS A 50 -2.24 2.66 8.29
N LEU A 51 -1.19 2.53 9.08
CA LEU A 51 -1.25 2.62 10.55
C LEU A 51 -1.61 4.04 11.01
N ILE A 52 -0.99 5.07 10.43
CA ILE A 52 -1.31 6.47 10.75
C ILE A 52 -2.77 6.77 10.43
N ALA A 53 -3.25 6.41 9.24
CA ALA A 53 -4.64 6.62 8.87
C ALA A 53 -5.61 5.85 9.78
N PHE A 54 -5.27 4.62 10.15
CA PHE A 54 -6.02 3.82 11.10
C PHE A 54 -6.12 4.50 12.47
N VAL A 55 -4.99 4.94 13.04
CA VAL A 55 -4.95 5.63 14.34
C VAL A 55 -5.73 6.93 14.28
N LEU A 56 -5.56 7.72 13.24
CA LEU A 56 -6.30 8.97 13.07
C LEU A 56 -7.81 8.72 13.03
N PHE A 57 -8.27 7.75 12.25
CA PHE A 57 -9.71 7.48 12.10
C PHE A 57 -10.34 6.92 13.38
N TYR A 58 -9.73 5.91 14.00
CA TYR A 58 -10.35 5.19 15.11
C TYR A 58 -10.10 5.82 16.50
N TYR A 59 -9.02 6.59 16.66
CA TYR A 59 -8.61 7.11 17.97
C TYR A 59 -8.60 8.62 18.05
N VAL A 60 -8.16 9.33 16.99
CA VAL A 60 -8.08 10.80 17.01
C VAL A 60 -9.41 11.43 16.60
N PHE A 61 -9.94 11.08 15.43
CA PHE A 61 -11.22 11.59 14.96
C PHE A 61 -12.44 10.89 15.57
N ASN A 62 -12.26 9.95 16.43
CA ASN A 62 -13.21 9.12 17.15
C ASN A 62 -14.51 9.84 17.59
N SER A 63 -15.30 10.32 16.62
CA SER A 63 -16.51 11.11 16.81
C SER A 63 -17.74 10.33 16.33
N PRO A 64 -18.90 10.44 17.02
CA PRO A 64 -20.15 9.83 16.60
C PRO A 64 -20.58 10.25 15.17
N ARG A 65 -20.14 11.43 14.70
CA ARG A 65 -20.41 11.91 13.35
C ARG A 65 -19.69 11.10 12.26
N PHE A 66 -18.50 10.57 12.57
CA PHE A 66 -17.68 9.76 11.67
C PHE A 66 -18.01 8.26 11.74
N ASN A 67 -18.89 7.83 12.63
CA ASN A 67 -19.35 6.44 12.74
C ASN A 67 -20.35 6.05 11.62
N ARG A 68 -20.05 6.50 10.39
CA ARG A 68 -20.81 6.17 9.18
C ARG A 68 -19.91 5.38 8.24
N TRP A 69 -20.48 4.43 7.53
CA TRP A 69 -19.75 3.61 6.56
C TRP A 69 -19.08 4.47 5.46
N TRP A 70 -19.68 5.58 5.04
CA TRP A 70 -19.12 6.53 4.10
C TRP A 70 -17.78 7.14 4.58
N SER A 71 -17.71 7.52 5.84
CA SER A 71 -16.48 8.07 6.42
C SER A 71 -15.34 7.06 6.37
N TRP A 72 -15.65 5.79 6.62
CA TRP A 72 -14.69 4.71 6.52
C TRP A 72 -14.21 4.49 5.07
N ILE A 73 -15.13 4.54 4.08
CA ILE A 73 -14.75 4.45 2.66
C ILE A 73 -13.87 5.63 2.24
N ILE A 74 -14.17 6.84 2.67
CA ILE A 74 -13.35 8.02 2.37
C ILE A 74 -11.91 7.81 2.86
N VAL A 75 -11.75 7.33 4.10
CA VAL A 75 -10.42 7.03 4.64
C VAL A 75 -9.73 5.93 3.84
N LEU A 76 -10.44 4.85 3.51
CA LEU A 76 -9.90 3.77 2.68
C LEU A 76 -9.40 4.27 1.32
N VAL A 77 -10.20 5.10 0.64
CA VAL A 77 -9.83 5.70 -0.66
C VAL A 77 -8.62 6.62 -0.50
N THR A 78 -8.57 7.41 0.57
CA THR A 78 -7.44 8.30 0.85
C THR A 78 -6.15 7.50 1.09
N VAL A 79 -6.21 6.42 1.85
CA VAL A 79 -5.08 5.50 2.08
C VAL A 79 -4.62 4.90 0.76
N GLY A 80 -5.55 4.36 -0.03
CA GLY A 80 -5.25 3.78 -1.34
C GLY A 80 -4.61 4.78 -2.30
N ALA A 81 -5.15 6.00 -2.40
CA ALA A 81 -4.58 7.05 -3.24
C ALA A 81 -3.17 7.48 -2.79
N SER A 82 -2.94 7.58 -1.48
CA SER A 82 -1.64 7.94 -0.92
C SER A 82 -0.58 6.88 -1.21
N THR A 83 -0.92 5.60 -1.01
CA THR A 83 0.01 4.48 -1.25
C THR A 83 0.23 4.23 -2.75
N TYR A 84 -0.79 4.44 -3.59
CA TYR A 84 -0.63 4.47 -5.04
C TYR A 84 0.38 5.53 -5.48
N SER A 85 0.17 6.77 -5.03
CA SER A 85 1.03 7.89 -5.36
C SER A 85 2.47 7.67 -4.88
N TRP A 86 2.64 7.09 -3.70
CA TRP A 86 3.95 6.72 -3.17
C TRP A 86 4.65 5.67 -4.04
N GLY A 87 3.99 4.55 -4.33
CA GLY A 87 4.56 3.48 -5.17
C GLY A 87 4.90 3.95 -6.59
N TYR A 88 3.99 4.71 -7.22
CA TYR A 88 4.23 5.32 -8.52
C TYR A 88 5.45 6.25 -8.49
N ARG A 89 5.53 7.12 -7.46
CA ARG A 89 6.61 8.10 -7.32
C ARG A 89 7.98 7.43 -7.19
N VAL A 90 8.11 6.38 -6.39
CA VAL A 90 9.38 5.68 -6.19
C VAL A 90 9.93 5.21 -7.54
N VAL A 91 9.14 4.46 -8.30
CA VAL A 91 9.55 3.94 -9.61
C VAL A 91 9.79 5.05 -10.62
N ASN A 92 8.93 6.08 -10.63
CA ASN A 92 9.06 7.19 -11.59
C ASN A 92 10.32 8.04 -11.33
N VAL A 93 10.72 8.19 -10.07
CA VAL A 93 11.98 8.87 -9.72
C VAL A 93 13.18 8.07 -10.24
N ASP A 94 13.17 6.75 -10.11
CA ASP A 94 14.24 5.90 -10.61
C ASP A 94 14.34 5.93 -12.15
N ILE A 95 13.20 6.00 -12.85
CA ILE A 95 13.17 6.18 -14.31
C ILE A 95 13.78 7.53 -14.72
N ILE A 96 13.40 8.63 -14.04
CA ILE A 96 13.87 9.99 -14.37
C ILE A 96 15.36 10.16 -14.04
N SER A 97 15.79 9.65 -12.89
CA SER A 97 17.19 9.73 -12.44
C SER A 97 18.13 8.77 -13.17
N GLN A 98 17.59 7.89 -14.03
CA GLN A 98 18.34 6.85 -14.72
C GLN A 98 19.15 5.94 -13.76
N SER A 99 18.63 5.73 -12.56
CA SER A 99 19.25 4.86 -11.55
C SER A 99 18.99 3.37 -11.80
N ILE A 100 18.24 3.05 -12.87
CA ILE A 100 17.93 1.69 -13.28
C ILE A 100 19.13 1.08 -14.02
N ALA A 101 19.44 -0.18 -13.73
CA ALA A 101 20.51 -0.91 -14.42
C ALA A 101 20.33 -0.85 -15.95
N PRO A 102 21.41 -0.64 -16.74
CA PRO A 102 21.34 -0.50 -18.19
C PRO A 102 20.63 -1.64 -18.90
N SER A 103 20.72 -2.85 -18.40
CA SER A 103 20.05 -4.04 -18.95
C SER A 103 18.52 -3.99 -18.80
N LEU A 104 18.00 -3.26 -17.80
CA LEU A 104 16.59 -3.20 -17.43
C LEU A 104 15.91 -1.90 -17.89
N ILE A 105 16.66 -0.81 -18.09
CA ILE A 105 16.11 0.53 -18.37
C ILE A 105 15.24 0.56 -19.62
N ALA A 106 15.56 -0.20 -20.66
CA ALA A 106 14.78 -0.27 -21.88
C ALA A 106 13.43 -0.99 -21.73
N LYS A 107 13.26 -1.77 -20.68
CA LYS A 107 12.07 -2.60 -20.43
C LYS A 107 11.15 -2.02 -19.37
N ILE A 108 11.65 -1.14 -18.51
CA ILE A 108 10.89 -0.50 -17.44
C ILE A 108 10.38 0.86 -17.91
N GLY A 109 9.05 0.99 -18.00
CA GLY A 109 8.38 2.21 -18.44
C GLY A 109 7.37 2.74 -17.42
N THR A 110 6.72 3.84 -17.77
CA THR A 110 5.67 4.46 -16.95
C THR A 110 4.49 3.53 -16.67
N LEU A 111 4.22 2.55 -17.56
CA LEU A 111 3.21 1.54 -17.33
C LEU A 111 3.56 0.66 -16.12
N ASN A 112 4.82 0.24 -15.98
CA ASN A 112 5.28 -0.55 -14.84
C ASN A 112 5.14 0.25 -13.53
N ALA A 113 5.48 1.55 -13.55
CA ALA A 113 5.28 2.45 -12.41
C ALA A 113 3.80 2.54 -12.00
N THR A 114 2.89 2.68 -12.99
CA THR A 114 1.44 2.72 -12.76
C THR A 114 0.93 1.42 -12.15
N MET A 115 1.34 0.26 -12.71
CA MET A 115 0.96 -1.06 -12.20
C MET A 115 1.50 -1.32 -10.80
N PHE A 116 2.71 -0.87 -10.51
CA PHE A 116 3.28 -0.95 -9.16
C PHE A 116 2.52 -0.07 -8.15
N GLY A 117 2.13 1.14 -8.56
CA GLY A 117 1.24 1.99 -7.76
C GLY A 117 -0.10 1.31 -7.46
N LEU A 118 -0.75 0.70 -8.48
CA LEU A 118 -1.98 -0.08 -8.29
C LEU A 118 -1.77 -1.27 -7.35
N TYR A 119 -0.64 -1.94 -7.44
CA TYR A 119 -0.29 -3.02 -6.52
C TYR A 119 -0.24 -2.55 -5.07
N ASN A 120 0.43 -1.42 -4.80
CA ASN A 120 0.48 -0.82 -3.47
C ASN A 120 -0.90 -0.38 -2.97
N LEU A 121 -1.78 0.13 -3.85
CA LEU A 121 -3.17 0.45 -3.50
C LEU A 121 -3.92 -0.80 -3.04
N ILE A 122 -3.82 -1.91 -3.76
CA ILE A 122 -4.47 -3.19 -3.39
C ILE A 122 -3.90 -3.69 -2.05
N LEU A 123 -2.57 -3.71 -1.91
CA LEU A 123 -1.89 -4.14 -0.69
C LEU A 123 -2.34 -3.32 0.53
N SER A 124 -2.32 -2.00 0.42
CA SER A 124 -2.74 -1.09 1.49
C SER A 124 -4.21 -1.24 1.86
N THR A 125 -5.08 -1.49 0.86
CA THR A 125 -6.50 -1.78 1.09
C THR A 125 -6.66 -3.02 1.96
N VAL A 126 -5.95 -4.11 1.64
CA VAL A 126 -5.98 -5.35 2.44
C VAL A 126 -5.45 -5.11 3.85
N VAL A 127 -4.29 -4.43 3.97
CA VAL A 127 -3.69 -4.10 5.27
C VAL A 127 -4.63 -3.25 6.12
N PHE A 128 -5.24 -2.20 5.56
CA PHE A 128 -6.17 -1.34 6.28
C PHE A 128 -7.43 -2.09 6.71
N LEU A 129 -7.95 -3.00 5.87
CA LEU A 129 -9.07 -3.89 6.22
C LEU A 129 -8.72 -4.77 7.41
N VAL A 130 -7.55 -5.43 7.39
CA VAL A 130 -7.10 -6.30 8.49
C VAL A 130 -6.95 -5.50 9.78
N LEU A 131 -6.29 -4.34 9.74
CA LEU A 131 -6.16 -3.45 10.90
C LEU A 131 -7.54 -3.03 11.44
N SER A 132 -8.46 -2.64 10.55
CA SER A 132 -9.81 -2.26 10.93
C SER A 132 -10.58 -3.41 11.57
N MET A 133 -10.44 -4.63 11.07
CA MET A 133 -11.12 -5.80 11.66
C MET A 133 -10.55 -6.21 13.02
N CYS A 134 -9.22 -6.19 13.16
CA CYS A 134 -8.56 -6.62 14.38
C CYS A 134 -8.72 -5.63 15.54
N PHE A 135 -8.58 -4.33 15.27
CA PHE A 135 -8.39 -3.33 16.32
C PHE A 135 -9.57 -2.37 16.52
N ARG A 136 -10.60 -2.38 15.64
CA ARG A 136 -11.77 -1.50 15.76
C ARG A 136 -12.49 -1.60 17.12
N HIS A 137 -12.44 -2.78 17.77
CA HIS A 137 -13.14 -3.02 19.04
C HIS A 137 -12.66 -2.12 20.18
N TRP A 138 -11.45 -1.59 20.07
CA TRP A 138 -10.87 -0.69 21.08
C TRP A 138 -11.32 0.76 20.91
N SER A 139 -11.94 1.11 19.78
CA SER A 139 -12.52 2.45 19.57
C SER A 139 -13.85 2.61 20.32
N LYS A 140 -14.06 3.74 20.98
CA LYS A 140 -15.29 4.03 21.74
C LYS A 140 -16.48 4.32 20.82
N ASN A 141 -16.30 5.17 19.80
CA ASN A 141 -17.37 5.67 18.95
C ASN A 141 -17.42 5.02 17.55
N CYS A 142 -16.26 4.66 17.00
CA CYS A 142 -16.15 4.10 15.63
C CYS A 142 -16.07 2.56 15.61
N LYS A 143 -16.22 1.88 16.75
CA LYS A 143 -16.14 0.40 16.87
C LYS A 143 -17.11 -0.37 15.97
N HIS A 144 -18.19 0.25 15.55
CA HIS A 144 -19.22 -0.37 14.73
C HIS A 144 -19.10 -0.04 13.23
N SER A 145 -18.22 0.86 12.82
CA SER A 145 -17.97 1.13 11.41
C SER A 145 -17.12 -0.01 10.80
N PRO A 146 -17.47 -0.55 9.62
CA PRO A 146 -18.55 -0.18 8.68
C PRO A 146 -19.88 -0.96 8.82
N TRP A 147 -20.04 -1.91 9.77
CA TRP A 147 -21.12 -2.92 9.78
C TRP A 147 -22.51 -2.42 10.18
N ILE A 148 -22.63 -1.30 10.91
CA ILE A 148 -23.95 -0.87 11.47
C ILE A 148 -25.01 -0.57 10.41
N SER A 149 -24.63 -0.13 9.23
CA SER A 149 -25.62 0.29 8.24
C SER A 149 -26.42 -0.84 7.60
N ILE A 150 -25.90 -2.08 7.65
CA ILE A 150 -26.54 -3.24 7.03
C ILE A 150 -27.52 -3.89 8.00
N THR A 151 -27.11 -4.08 9.25
CA THR A 151 -27.93 -4.79 10.25
C THR A 151 -29.12 -3.95 10.75
N SER A 152 -28.96 -2.62 10.85
CA SER A 152 -30.04 -1.75 11.32
C SER A 152 -31.16 -1.54 10.30
N ARG A 153 -30.93 -1.80 9.02
CA ARG A 153 -31.97 -1.77 7.98
C ARG A 153 -32.78 -3.06 7.92
N ILE A 154 -32.20 -4.17 8.31
CA ILE A 154 -32.90 -5.48 8.31
C ILE A 154 -33.86 -5.57 9.49
N ASN A 155 -33.51 -4.99 10.65
CA ASN A 155 -34.36 -5.03 11.85
C ASN A 155 -35.47 -3.95 11.92
N LYS A 156 -35.59 -3.07 10.92
CA LYS A 156 -36.64 -2.06 10.82
C LYS A 156 -37.74 -2.41 9.80
N ARG A 157 -37.75 -3.63 9.30
CA ARG A 157 -38.84 -4.22 8.54
C ARG A 157 -39.44 -5.37 9.34
#